data_6c2620012a0422eb98d993336d71b90f
#
_entry.id   6c2620012a0422eb98d993336d71b90f
#
_cell.length_a   1.000
_cell.length_b   1.000
_cell.length_c   1.000
_cell.angle_alpha   90.00
_cell.angle_beta   90.00
_cell.angle_gamma   90.00
#
_symmetry.space_group_name_H-M   'P 1'
#
loop_
_entity.id
_entity.type
_entity.pdbx_description
1 polymer ?
#
loop_
_entity_poly.entity_id
_entity_poly.type
_entity_poly.pdbx_seq_one_letter_code
_entity_poly.pdbx_strand_id
1 'polypeptide(L)'
;MKLSLNCVTGYNDHLYKRLQQSIHTATSIDIIVSFLMESGVKLLQKDLEEVRDKNIPIRILTGNYLNITQPSALYLLKDILGDKVDLRFYNNTKRSFHAKSYMFENDEGGEIFIGSSNLSKSALTSGIEWNYRIDKKTNEEDYNYFKSMFEDLFLNESIIVNDQELENYSKTWKRPKVFSQIKENKEEINYSYDKIINLFEPRAAQIEALYQLKKTREEGNDKALVVAATGIGKTYLAAFDSREFNRVLFVAHREEILKQAYESFKNVRLDKLKKHENIATKVAESVTTEKENYSVGTKDLDLVTKKYNEDGYNMGFFMNSIKDNDKDIVFASVQSLGKDNYLNEDYFPRDYFDYIVVDEFHHAVCKNY
;
A
#
# COMPACT_ATOMS: atom_id res chain seq x y z
N MET A 1 -21.26 29.81 -11.44
CA MET A 1 -20.48 28.91 -10.56
C MET A 1 -20.93 29.15 -9.12
N LYS A 2 -21.61 28.21 -8.47
CA LYS A 2 -21.97 28.38 -7.06
C LYS A 2 -20.68 28.38 -6.25
N LEU A 3 -20.41 29.47 -5.52
CA LEU A 3 -19.36 29.52 -4.52
C LEU A 3 -19.53 28.29 -3.60
N SER A 4 -18.52 27.44 -3.54
CA SER A 4 -18.59 26.29 -2.66
C SER A 4 -18.67 26.79 -1.21
N LEU A 5 -19.63 26.31 -0.46
CA LEU A 5 -19.73 26.64 0.95
C LEU A 5 -18.41 26.27 1.66
N ASN A 6 -18.02 27.08 2.66
CA ASN A 6 -16.86 26.75 3.50
C ASN A 6 -17.12 25.57 4.43
N CYS A 7 -18.40 25.18 4.61
CA CYS A 7 -18.80 24.06 5.46
C CYS A 7 -18.85 22.76 4.67
N VAL A 8 -18.33 21.69 5.26
CA VAL A 8 -18.47 20.31 4.82
C VAL A 8 -19.11 19.54 5.97
N THR A 9 -20.25 18.90 5.74
CA THR A 9 -21.05 18.28 6.82
C THR A 9 -21.16 16.76 6.74
N GLY A 10 -20.59 16.14 5.70
CA GLY A 10 -20.66 14.70 5.51
C GLY A 10 -22.05 14.19 5.07
N TYR A 11 -22.96 15.08 4.67
CA TYR A 11 -24.29 14.69 4.19
C TYR A 11 -24.32 14.55 2.66
N ASN A 12 -24.03 15.65 1.94
CA ASN A 12 -23.96 15.68 0.48
C ASN A 12 -22.56 16.07 -0.05
N ASP A 13 -21.66 16.42 0.84
CA ASP A 13 -20.31 16.86 0.55
C ASP A 13 -19.36 16.29 1.60
N HIS A 14 -18.39 15.52 1.17
CA HIS A 14 -17.41 14.87 2.04
C HIS A 14 -16.05 15.52 1.90
N LEU A 15 -15.28 15.55 2.98
CA LEU A 15 -13.99 16.23 3.04
C LEU A 15 -12.98 15.68 2.01
N TYR A 16 -13.05 14.39 1.67
CA TYR A 16 -12.13 13.75 0.72
C TYR A 16 -11.94 14.53 -0.58
N LYS A 17 -13.04 14.93 -1.24
CA LYS A 17 -12.97 15.68 -2.50
C LYS A 17 -12.31 17.05 -2.36
N ARG A 18 -12.49 17.69 -1.20
CA ARG A 18 -11.82 18.97 -0.89
C ARG A 18 -10.33 18.76 -0.71
N LEU A 19 -9.94 17.74 0.07
CA LEU A 19 -8.53 17.43 0.29
C LEU A 19 -7.82 17.11 -1.04
N GLN A 20 -8.43 16.33 -1.93
CA GLN A 20 -7.85 16.04 -3.24
C GLN A 20 -7.57 17.33 -4.04
N GLN A 21 -8.54 18.26 -4.09
CA GLN A 21 -8.37 19.53 -4.77
C GLN A 21 -7.24 20.36 -4.17
N SER A 22 -7.17 20.42 -2.83
CA SER A 22 -6.14 21.19 -2.13
C SER A 22 -4.75 20.57 -2.28
N ILE A 23 -4.63 19.23 -2.18
CA ILE A 23 -3.37 18.52 -2.41
C ILE A 23 -2.81 18.79 -3.81
N HIS A 24 -3.67 18.78 -4.82
CA HIS A 24 -3.25 18.95 -6.21
C HIS A 24 -2.57 20.31 -6.49
N THR A 25 -2.97 21.36 -5.76
CA THR A 25 -2.45 22.72 -5.90
C THR A 25 -1.47 23.15 -4.80
N ALA A 26 -1.23 22.26 -3.82
CA ALA A 26 -0.41 22.60 -2.66
C ALA A 26 1.07 22.78 -3.02
N THR A 27 1.70 23.75 -2.36
CA THR A 27 3.15 23.94 -2.29
C THR A 27 3.72 23.47 -0.95
N SER A 28 2.91 23.38 0.10
CA SER A 28 3.23 22.71 1.35
C SER A 28 1.97 22.18 2.04
N ILE A 29 2.13 21.12 2.84
CA ILE A 29 1.02 20.42 3.50
C ILE A 29 1.36 20.17 4.96
N ASP A 30 0.45 20.59 5.87
CA ASP A 30 0.51 20.25 7.29
C ASP A 30 -0.79 19.56 7.72
N ILE A 31 -0.65 18.41 8.35
CA ILE A 31 -1.79 17.62 8.83
C ILE A 31 -1.64 17.41 10.33
N ILE A 32 -2.67 17.74 11.09
CA ILE A 32 -2.79 17.40 12.49
C ILE A 32 -4.08 16.60 12.70
N VAL A 33 -3.95 15.36 13.14
CA VAL A 33 -5.07 14.46 13.38
C VAL A 33 -4.85 13.63 14.63
N SER A 34 -5.91 13.48 15.45
CA SER A 34 -5.80 12.68 16.67
C SER A 34 -5.50 11.23 16.38
N PHE A 35 -6.07 10.70 15.29
CA PHE A 35 -5.94 9.31 14.91
C PHE A 35 -5.69 9.16 13.43
N LEU A 36 -4.83 8.21 13.10
CA LEU A 36 -4.38 7.91 11.76
C LEU A 36 -4.65 6.43 11.46
N MET A 37 -5.47 6.16 10.45
CA MET A 37 -5.92 4.83 10.10
C MET A 37 -5.36 4.42 8.73
N GLU A 38 -5.03 3.15 8.58
CA GLU A 38 -4.58 2.55 7.32
C GLU A 38 -5.54 2.85 6.16
N SER A 39 -6.86 2.78 6.44
CA SER A 39 -7.89 3.03 5.44
C SER A 39 -7.91 4.47 4.91
N GLY A 40 -7.51 5.45 5.75
CA GLY A 40 -7.40 6.85 5.34
C GLY A 40 -6.18 7.10 4.48
N VAL A 41 -5.05 6.51 4.83
CA VAL A 41 -3.81 6.60 4.03
C VAL A 41 -3.99 5.94 2.66
N LYS A 42 -4.57 4.73 2.61
CA LYS A 42 -4.89 4.06 1.35
C LYS A 42 -5.84 4.85 0.46
N LEU A 43 -6.83 5.54 1.06
CA LEU A 43 -7.75 6.39 0.32
C LEU A 43 -7.02 7.53 -0.39
N LEU A 44 -6.01 8.14 0.26
CA LEU A 44 -5.22 9.24 -0.28
C LEU A 44 -3.93 8.78 -0.98
N GLN A 45 -3.70 7.49 -1.17
CA GLN A 45 -2.43 6.97 -1.64
C GLN A 45 -1.95 7.63 -2.93
N LYS A 46 -2.80 7.73 -3.95
CA LYS A 46 -2.44 8.36 -5.23
C LYS A 46 -2.11 9.84 -5.08
N ASP A 47 -2.86 10.54 -4.24
CA ASP A 47 -2.64 11.97 -3.96
C ASP A 47 -1.30 12.16 -3.21
N LEU A 48 -0.96 11.26 -2.28
CA LEU A 48 0.32 11.26 -1.56
C LEU A 48 1.51 10.86 -2.45
N GLU A 49 1.32 9.93 -3.39
CA GLU A 49 2.32 9.62 -4.42
C GLU A 49 2.62 10.86 -5.28
N GLU A 50 1.60 11.65 -5.64
CA GLU A 50 1.78 12.91 -6.36
C GLU A 50 2.55 13.94 -5.52
N VAL A 51 2.27 14.06 -4.21
CA VAL A 51 3.01 14.91 -3.27
C VAL A 51 4.50 14.54 -3.26
N ARG A 52 4.82 13.24 -3.17
CA ARG A 52 6.19 12.74 -3.24
C ARG A 52 6.86 13.10 -4.56
N ASP A 53 6.19 12.81 -5.68
CA ASP A 53 6.76 12.98 -7.02
C ASP A 53 7.01 14.47 -7.35
N LYS A 54 6.17 15.36 -6.85
CA LYS A 54 6.34 16.83 -6.94
C LYS A 54 7.30 17.40 -5.88
N ASN A 55 7.82 16.59 -4.96
CA ASN A 55 8.66 17.01 -3.83
C ASN A 55 8.00 18.07 -2.93
N ILE A 56 6.69 17.98 -2.72
CA ILE A 56 5.96 18.89 -1.84
C ILE A 56 6.27 18.51 -0.38
N PRO A 57 6.76 19.46 0.46
CA PRO A 57 6.98 19.19 1.87
C PRO A 57 5.66 18.87 2.58
N ILE A 58 5.68 17.79 3.35
CA ILE A 58 4.52 17.35 4.13
C ILE A 58 4.91 17.02 5.56
N ARG A 59 4.20 17.61 6.52
CA ARG A 59 4.37 17.38 7.95
C ARG A 59 3.08 16.81 8.54
N ILE A 60 3.21 15.78 9.36
CA ILE A 60 2.06 15.11 9.97
C ILE A 60 2.27 14.96 11.46
N LEU A 61 1.37 15.54 12.25
CA LEU A 61 1.30 15.38 13.69
C LEU A 61 0.10 14.51 14.05
N THR A 62 0.35 13.39 14.73
CA THR A 62 -0.71 12.48 15.19
C THR A 62 -0.52 12.03 16.62
N GLY A 63 -1.56 11.47 17.23
CA GLY A 63 -1.49 10.91 18.58
C GLY A 63 -1.18 9.42 18.56
N ASN A 64 -0.44 8.96 19.57
CA ASN A 64 -0.25 7.55 19.89
C ASN A 64 -1.13 7.09 21.07
N TYR A 65 -1.92 8.02 21.62
CA TYR A 65 -2.78 7.80 22.77
C TYR A 65 -3.90 6.80 22.45
N LEU A 66 -4.25 5.97 23.43
CA LEU A 66 -5.26 4.90 23.32
C LEU A 66 -4.99 3.83 22.22
N ASN A 67 -3.84 3.82 21.61
CA ASN A 67 -3.48 2.89 20.53
C ASN A 67 -4.48 2.92 19.33
N ILE A 68 -5.14 4.05 19.07
CA ILE A 68 -6.10 4.15 17.96
C ILE A 68 -5.37 4.36 16.63
N THR A 69 -4.30 5.18 16.61
CA THR A 69 -3.42 5.28 15.43
C THR A 69 -2.84 3.90 15.10
N GLN A 70 -2.99 3.47 13.86
CA GLN A 70 -2.54 2.15 13.43
C GLN A 70 -1.07 2.19 12.99
N PRO A 71 -0.19 1.31 13.51
CA PRO A 71 1.19 1.22 13.03
C PRO A 71 1.28 1.03 11.51
N SER A 72 0.41 0.19 10.93
CA SER A 72 0.35 -0.01 9.49
C SER A 72 0.10 1.27 8.68
N ALA A 73 -0.66 2.23 9.22
CA ALA A 73 -0.86 3.52 8.59
C ALA A 73 0.42 4.36 8.55
N LEU A 74 1.21 4.32 9.64
CA LEU A 74 2.47 5.03 9.74
C LEU A 74 3.54 4.43 8.82
N TYR A 75 3.64 3.09 8.78
CA TYR A 75 4.52 2.39 7.84
C TYR A 75 4.15 2.70 6.39
N LEU A 76 2.86 2.68 6.07
CA LEU A 76 2.37 2.99 4.72
C LEU A 76 2.69 4.44 4.32
N LEU A 77 2.55 5.42 5.22
CA LEU A 77 2.95 6.80 4.97
C LEU A 77 4.45 6.91 4.66
N LYS A 78 5.29 6.25 5.45
CA LYS A 78 6.74 6.24 5.22
C LYS A 78 7.12 5.51 3.92
N ASP A 79 6.41 4.46 3.56
CA ASP A 79 6.65 3.76 2.29
C ASP A 79 6.27 4.61 1.07
N ILE A 80 5.13 5.31 1.14
CA ILE A 80 4.65 6.18 0.05
C ILE A 80 5.52 7.43 -0.09
N LEU A 81 5.80 8.12 1.01
CA LEU A 81 6.41 9.46 1.02
C LEU A 81 7.94 9.44 1.20
N GLY A 82 8.49 8.35 1.75
CA GLY A 82 9.91 8.25 2.07
C GLY A 82 10.36 9.35 3.02
N ASP A 83 11.54 9.92 2.76
CA ASP A 83 12.13 11.00 3.56
C ASP A 83 11.44 12.36 3.40
N LYS A 84 10.38 12.45 2.58
CA LYS A 84 9.64 13.69 2.37
C LYS A 84 8.64 14.00 3.48
N VAL A 85 8.28 13.01 4.29
CA VAL A 85 7.35 13.20 5.42
C VAL A 85 8.10 13.47 6.71
N ASP A 86 7.83 14.62 7.36
CA ASP A 86 8.16 14.80 8.78
C ASP A 86 6.94 14.33 9.61
N LEU A 87 7.02 13.10 10.08
CA LEU A 87 5.97 12.43 10.84
C LEU A 87 6.31 12.46 12.33
N ARG A 88 5.38 12.96 13.15
CA ARG A 88 5.60 13.10 14.59
C ARG A 88 4.42 12.62 15.42
N PHE A 89 4.73 12.14 16.61
CA PHE A 89 3.76 11.90 17.67
C PHE A 89 3.69 13.08 18.63
N TYR A 90 2.46 13.51 18.96
CA TYR A 90 2.22 14.40 20.08
C TYR A 90 2.65 13.73 21.39
N ASN A 91 3.47 14.41 22.20
CA ASN A 91 4.16 13.79 23.35
C ASN A 91 3.87 14.49 24.71
N ASN A 92 2.94 15.42 24.77
CA ASN A 92 2.57 16.05 26.04
C ASN A 92 1.50 15.23 26.76
N THR A 93 1.89 14.46 27.78
CA THR A 93 0.98 13.59 28.55
C THR A 93 0.02 14.33 29.51
N LYS A 94 0.23 15.65 29.73
CA LYS A 94 -0.59 16.46 30.63
C LYS A 94 -1.86 17.00 29.95
N ARG A 95 -1.92 16.94 28.62
CA ARG A 95 -3.03 17.49 27.83
C ARG A 95 -3.57 16.42 26.89
N SER A 96 -4.90 16.33 26.77
CA SER A 96 -5.52 15.47 25.77
C SER A 96 -5.29 16.03 24.36
N PHE A 97 -4.95 15.15 23.42
CA PHE A 97 -4.75 15.51 22.03
C PHE A 97 -5.92 15.02 21.18
N HIS A 98 -6.73 15.95 20.66
CA HIS A 98 -7.90 15.60 19.85
C HIS A 98 -8.12 16.56 18.66
N ALA A 99 -7.09 17.25 18.21
CA ALA A 99 -7.13 18.15 17.06
C ALA A 99 -7.29 17.38 15.74
N LYS A 100 -8.00 17.99 14.77
CA LYS A 100 -8.07 17.52 13.39
C LYS A 100 -8.12 18.73 12.47
N SER A 101 -7.05 18.90 11.71
CA SER A 101 -6.94 19.95 10.72
C SER A 101 -6.03 19.53 9.58
N TYR A 102 -6.35 20.02 8.40
CA TYR A 102 -5.59 19.83 7.17
C TYR A 102 -5.28 21.20 6.60
N MET A 103 -4.02 21.57 6.50
CA MET A 103 -3.54 22.88 6.13
C MET A 103 -2.75 22.81 4.84
N PHE A 104 -3.07 23.66 3.90
CA PHE A 104 -2.46 23.70 2.58
C PHE A 104 -2.00 25.11 2.28
N GLU A 105 -0.76 25.26 1.82
CA GLU A 105 -0.28 26.47 1.18
C GLU A 105 -0.24 26.26 -0.32
N ASN A 106 -0.49 27.31 -1.09
CA ASN A 106 -0.43 27.32 -2.53
C ASN A 106 0.01 28.69 -3.02
N ASP A 107 0.30 28.83 -4.32
CA ASP A 107 0.79 30.08 -4.93
C ASP A 107 -0.18 31.26 -4.75
N GLU A 108 -1.45 30.97 -4.50
CA GLU A 108 -2.46 32.00 -4.31
C GLU A 108 -2.72 32.37 -2.83
N GLY A 109 -2.12 31.68 -1.87
CA GLY A 109 -2.31 31.92 -0.44
C GLY A 109 -2.33 30.63 0.38
N GLY A 110 -3.50 30.12 0.70
CA GLY A 110 -3.63 28.87 1.44
C GLY A 110 -5.02 28.68 2.03
N GLU A 111 -5.25 27.49 2.55
CA GLU A 111 -6.51 27.12 3.19
C GLU A 111 -6.31 26.09 4.31
N ILE A 112 -7.19 26.12 5.29
CA ILE A 112 -7.22 25.19 6.42
C ILE A 112 -8.61 24.59 6.51
N PHE A 113 -8.71 23.27 6.54
CA PHE A 113 -9.93 22.57 6.95
C PHE A 113 -9.77 22.14 8.40
N ILE A 114 -10.67 22.61 9.27
CA ILE A 114 -10.67 22.27 10.68
C ILE A 114 -12.04 21.70 11.08
N GLY A 115 -12.04 20.62 11.87
CA GLY A 115 -13.30 19.98 12.26
C GLY A 115 -13.14 18.65 12.99
N SER A 116 -14.05 17.72 12.69
CA SER A 116 -14.12 16.43 13.39
C SER A 116 -13.44 15.27 12.65
N SER A 117 -13.04 15.44 11.38
CA SER A 117 -12.54 14.36 10.54
C SER A 117 -11.11 13.92 10.87
N ASN A 118 -10.94 12.72 11.40
CA ASN A 118 -9.66 12.04 11.46
C ASN A 118 -9.27 11.50 10.08
N LEU A 119 -8.00 11.13 9.90
CA LEU A 119 -7.53 10.52 8.66
C LEU A 119 -7.92 9.04 8.62
N SER A 120 -9.19 8.80 8.28
CA SER A 120 -9.78 7.48 8.08
C SER A 120 -10.75 7.51 6.88
N LYS A 121 -10.92 6.38 6.19
CA LYS A 121 -11.84 6.32 5.04
C LYS A 121 -13.25 6.76 5.43
N SER A 122 -13.78 6.25 6.54
CA SER A 122 -15.13 6.58 6.99
C SER A 122 -15.30 8.08 7.29
N ALA A 123 -14.38 8.70 8.00
CA ALA A 123 -14.45 10.13 8.30
C ALA A 123 -14.33 11.02 7.05
N LEU A 124 -13.60 10.57 6.03
CA LEU A 124 -13.39 11.36 4.82
C LEU A 124 -14.45 11.15 3.74
N THR A 125 -15.21 10.02 3.74
CA THR A 125 -16.08 9.66 2.61
C THR A 125 -17.53 9.33 2.95
N SER A 126 -17.85 8.88 4.16
CA SER A 126 -19.18 8.34 4.49
C SER A 126 -19.71 8.74 5.88
N GLY A 127 -18.82 9.19 6.76
CA GLY A 127 -19.20 9.65 8.09
C GLY A 127 -19.89 11.03 8.08
N ILE A 128 -20.73 11.26 9.07
CA ILE A 128 -21.26 12.60 9.35
C ILE A 128 -20.18 13.35 10.12
N GLU A 129 -19.42 14.15 9.42
CA GLU A 129 -18.28 14.89 9.94
C GLU A 129 -18.40 16.37 9.55
N TRP A 130 -18.24 17.24 10.51
CA TRP A 130 -18.34 18.68 10.27
C TRP A 130 -16.95 19.28 10.19
N ASN A 131 -16.68 19.93 9.07
CA ASN A 131 -15.44 20.66 8.85
C ASN A 131 -15.74 22.05 8.29
N TYR A 132 -14.91 23.01 8.65
CA TYR A 132 -14.99 24.37 8.16
C TYR A 132 -13.68 24.75 7.47
N ARG A 133 -13.79 25.39 6.32
CA ARG A 133 -12.67 25.90 5.53
C ARG A 133 -12.38 27.34 5.89
N ILE A 134 -11.17 27.62 6.32
CA ILE A 134 -10.60 28.94 6.51
C ILE A 134 -9.73 29.24 5.28
N ASP A 135 -10.08 30.28 4.52
CA ASP A 135 -9.32 30.73 3.36
C ASP A 135 -8.44 31.90 3.78
N LYS A 136 -7.13 31.83 3.54
CA LYS A 136 -6.15 32.84 3.92
C LYS A 136 -6.48 34.21 3.37
N LYS A 137 -7.03 34.30 2.14
CA LYS A 137 -7.37 35.59 1.48
C LYS A 137 -8.51 36.34 2.18
N THR A 138 -9.42 35.59 2.80
CA THR A 138 -10.62 36.18 3.42
C THR A 138 -10.57 36.22 4.93
N ASN A 139 -9.70 35.40 5.55
CA ASN A 139 -9.57 35.28 7.00
C ASN A 139 -8.12 34.98 7.41
N GLU A 140 -7.24 35.95 7.14
CA GLU A 140 -5.79 35.80 7.32
C GLU A 140 -5.38 35.68 8.77
N GLU A 141 -6.09 36.38 9.69
CA GLU A 141 -5.79 36.35 11.12
C GLU A 141 -5.97 34.95 11.70
N ASP A 142 -7.13 34.33 11.48
CA ASP A 142 -7.39 32.97 11.95
C ASP A 142 -6.48 31.95 11.29
N TYR A 143 -6.22 32.12 9.97
CA TYR A 143 -5.30 31.25 9.25
C TYR A 143 -3.92 31.25 9.90
N ASN A 144 -3.34 32.43 10.14
CA ASN A 144 -2.01 32.58 10.73
C ASN A 144 -2.00 32.09 12.18
N TYR A 145 -3.06 32.28 12.93
CA TYR A 145 -3.15 31.78 14.30
C TYR A 145 -3.12 30.24 14.34
N PHE A 146 -3.91 29.55 13.51
CA PHE A 146 -3.87 28.08 13.46
C PHE A 146 -2.53 27.53 12.98
N LYS A 147 -1.90 28.19 12.00
CA LYS A 147 -0.54 27.82 11.55
C LYS A 147 0.48 27.98 12.68
N SER A 148 0.43 29.06 13.45
CA SER A 148 1.35 29.28 14.57
C SER A 148 1.15 28.25 15.69
N MET A 149 -0.11 27.85 15.97
CA MET A 149 -0.41 26.80 16.94
C MET A 149 0.05 25.43 16.45
N PHE A 150 -0.07 25.14 15.17
CA PHE A 150 0.50 23.92 14.61
C PHE A 150 2.02 23.90 14.77
N GLU A 151 2.74 24.99 14.45
CA GLU A 151 4.18 25.11 14.62
C GLU A 151 4.60 24.86 16.07
N ASP A 152 3.91 25.45 17.04
CA ASP A 152 4.22 25.27 18.46
C ASP A 152 4.06 23.81 18.89
N LEU A 153 2.94 23.16 18.55
CA LEU A 153 2.70 21.76 18.87
C LEU A 153 3.71 20.84 18.16
N PHE A 154 4.00 21.14 16.88
CA PHE A 154 4.87 20.33 16.06
C PHE A 154 6.32 20.39 16.49
N LEU A 155 6.82 21.56 16.86
CA LEU A 155 8.23 21.75 17.22
C LEU A 155 8.49 21.49 18.71
N ASN A 156 7.58 21.87 19.59
CA ASN A 156 7.81 21.92 21.03
C ASN A 156 7.11 20.81 21.82
N GLU A 157 6.01 20.24 21.29
CA GLU A 157 5.23 19.22 22.02
C GLU A 157 5.17 17.87 21.29
N SER A 158 6.12 17.58 20.42
CA SER A 158 6.12 16.33 19.66
C SER A 158 7.48 15.63 19.64
N ILE A 159 7.45 14.35 19.24
CA ILE A 159 8.65 13.56 18.97
C ILE A 159 8.61 13.03 17.53
N ILE A 160 9.78 12.96 16.90
CA ILE A 160 9.93 12.44 15.53
C ILE A 160 9.67 10.94 15.55
N VAL A 161 8.82 10.48 14.62
CA VAL A 161 8.56 9.06 14.39
C VAL A 161 9.59 8.52 13.40
N ASN A 162 10.83 8.33 13.90
CA ASN A 162 11.84 7.59 13.15
C ASN A 162 11.53 6.08 13.14
N ASP A 163 12.35 5.29 12.47
CA ASP A 163 12.11 3.84 12.34
C ASP A 163 12.14 3.13 13.69
N GLN A 164 13.03 3.53 14.59
CA GLN A 164 13.13 2.94 15.93
C GLN A 164 11.89 3.25 16.77
N GLU A 165 11.37 4.49 16.71
CA GLU A 165 10.16 4.88 17.44
C GLU A 165 8.93 4.18 16.87
N LEU A 166 8.86 4.04 15.53
CA LEU A 166 7.79 3.32 14.87
C LEU A 166 7.79 1.83 15.22
N GLU A 167 8.96 1.19 15.23
CA GLU A 167 9.12 -0.20 15.64
C GLU A 167 8.73 -0.40 17.11
N ASN A 168 9.15 0.49 18.01
CA ASN A 168 8.79 0.46 19.43
C ASN A 168 7.28 0.60 19.62
N TYR A 169 6.67 1.54 18.88
CA TYR A 169 5.22 1.73 18.90
C TYR A 169 4.49 0.49 18.40
N SER A 170 4.93 -0.08 17.28
CA SER A 170 4.32 -1.29 16.70
C SER A 170 4.37 -2.48 17.66
N LYS A 171 5.50 -2.72 18.31
CA LYS A 171 5.67 -3.82 19.30
C LYS A 171 4.74 -3.68 20.52
N THR A 172 4.46 -2.46 20.94
CA THR A 172 3.62 -2.18 22.11
C THR A 172 2.15 -2.00 21.78
N TRP A 173 1.84 -1.78 20.51
CA TRP A 173 0.49 -1.51 20.05
C TRP A 173 -0.43 -2.71 20.25
N LYS A 174 -1.62 -2.44 20.81
CA LYS A 174 -2.68 -3.43 20.96
C LYS A 174 -3.95 -2.87 20.35
N ARG A 175 -4.58 -3.64 19.47
CA ARG A 175 -5.84 -3.23 18.86
C ARG A 175 -6.86 -2.84 19.94
N PRO A 176 -7.39 -1.62 19.94
CA PRO A 176 -8.37 -1.18 20.93
C PRO A 176 -9.62 -2.08 20.93
N LYS A 177 -10.12 -2.41 22.12
CA LYS A 177 -11.31 -3.27 22.28
C LYS A 177 -12.58 -2.69 21.62
N VAL A 178 -12.66 -1.37 21.49
CA VAL A 178 -13.75 -0.67 20.80
C VAL A 178 -13.91 -1.13 19.35
N PHE A 179 -12.78 -1.45 18.65
CA PHE A 179 -12.83 -1.99 17.29
C PHE A 179 -13.23 -3.47 17.21
N SER A 180 -13.21 -4.21 18.33
CA SER A 180 -13.68 -5.60 18.36
C SER A 180 -15.20 -5.71 18.50
N GLN A 181 -15.86 -4.65 18.95
CA GLN A 181 -17.32 -4.58 19.08
C GLN A 181 -18.01 -4.00 17.85
N ILE A 182 -17.33 -3.19 17.07
CA ILE A 182 -17.77 -2.86 15.72
C ILE A 182 -17.48 -4.10 14.89
N LYS A 183 -18.42 -5.06 14.89
CA LYS A 183 -18.48 -6.02 13.79
C LYS A 183 -18.37 -5.17 12.54
N GLU A 184 -17.40 -5.47 11.68
CA GLU A 184 -17.49 -5.05 10.31
C GLU A 184 -18.86 -5.48 9.84
N ASN A 185 -19.83 -4.58 9.92
CA ASN A 185 -21.04 -4.72 9.15
C ASN A 185 -20.50 -4.75 7.74
N LYS A 186 -20.49 -5.94 7.16
CA LYS A 186 -20.52 -6.13 5.72
C LYS A 186 -21.87 -5.52 5.28
N GLU A 187 -21.97 -4.22 5.34
CA GLU A 187 -22.88 -3.52 4.50
C GLU A 187 -22.29 -3.69 3.10
N GLU A 188 -22.82 -4.69 2.41
CA GLU A 188 -22.93 -4.67 0.97
C GLU A 188 -23.60 -3.33 0.60
N ILE A 189 -22.81 -2.26 0.58
CA ILE A 189 -23.19 -1.07 -0.14
C ILE A 189 -23.11 -1.47 -1.59
N ASN A 190 -24.27 -1.83 -2.14
CA ASN A 190 -24.56 -1.96 -3.56
C ASN A 190 -24.18 -0.64 -4.26
N TYR A 191 -22.90 -0.41 -4.51
CA TYR A 191 -22.47 0.45 -5.58
C TYR A 191 -22.49 -0.38 -6.87
N SER A 192 -23.66 -0.42 -7.48
CA SER A 192 -23.81 -0.65 -8.91
C SER A 192 -23.16 0.54 -9.62
N TYR A 193 -21.94 0.45 -9.95
CA TYR A 193 -21.12 1.01 -11.03
C TYR A 193 -19.63 0.89 -10.59
N ASP A 194 -18.95 0.10 -11.36
CA ASP A 194 -17.63 -0.47 -11.21
C ASP A 194 -17.62 -1.79 -10.43
N LYS A 195 -17.57 -2.87 -11.19
CA LYS A 195 -16.84 -4.07 -10.76
C LYS A 195 -15.40 -3.62 -10.53
N ILE A 196 -15.18 -2.94 -9.43
CA ILE A 196 -13.87 -2.69 -8.89
C ILE A 196 -13.31 -4.08 -8.67
N ILE A 197 -12.35 -4.41 -9.47
CA ILE A 197 -11.45 -5.52 -9.27
C ILE A 197 -11.03 -5.38 -7.82
N ASN A 198 -11.41 -6.33 -6.96
CA ASN A 198 -10.87 -6.43 -5.62
C ASN A 198 -9.38 -6.70 -5.77
N LEU A 199 -8.60 -5.64 -5.92
CA LEU A 199 -7.15 -5.71 -5.87
C LEU A 199 -6.80 -6.22 -4.48
N PHE A 200 -6.13 -7.37 -4.44
CA PHE A 200 -5.59 -7.87 -3.21
C PHE A 200 -4.50 -6.91 -2.75
N GLU A 201 -4.72 -6.26 -1.62
CA GLU A 201 -3.79 -5.30 -1.03
C GLU A 201 -3.24 -5.82 0.29
N PRO A 202 -1.97 -5.51 0.60
CA PRO A 202 -1.41 -5.82 1.91
C PRO A 202 -2.17 -5.12 3.03
N ARG A 203 -2.24 -5.73 4.22
CA ARG A 203 -3.00 -5.22 5.37
C ARG A 203 -2.24 -5.40 6.66
N ALA A 204 -2.42 -4.46 7.58
CA ALA A 204 -1.90 -4.53 8.95
C ALA A 204 -0.43 -4.98 9.02
N ALA A 205 -0.14 -6.10 9.70
CA ALA A 205 1.22 -6.61 9.87
C ALA A 205 1.92 -6.98 8.54
N GLN A 206 1.20 -7.20 7.44
CA GLN A 206 1.82 -7.40 6.13
C GLN A 206 2.48 -6.11 5.62
N ILE A 207 1.87 -4.95 5.85
CA ILE A 207 2.43 -3.64 5.45
C ILE A 207 3.75 -3.39 6.20
N GLU A 208 3.75 -3.64 7.51
CA GLU A 208 4.96 -3.55 8.34
C GLU A 208 6.06 -4.49 7.82
N ALA A 209 5.72 -5.77 7.60
CA ALA A 209 6.67 -6.76 7.12
C ALA A 209 7.25 -6.40 5.73
N LEU A 210 6.43 -5.91 4.80
CA LEU A 210 6.87 -5.45 3.48
C LEU A 210 7.84 -4.25 3.59
N TYR A 211 7.52 -3.29 4.43
CA TYR A 211 8.39 -2.16 4.71
C TYR A 211 9.77 -2.62 5.24
N GLN A 212 9.78 -3.52 6.23
CA GLN A 212 11.02 -4.04 6.80
C GLN A 212 11.82 -4.87 5.80
N LEU A 213 11.17 -5.69 4.98
CA LEU A 213 11.83 -6.47 3.91
C LEU A 213 12.48 -5.55 2.86
N LYS A 214 11.78 -4.50 2.44
CA LYS A 214 12.31 -3.49 1.53
C LYS A 214 13.54 -2.80 2.13
N LYS A 215 13.44 -2.33 3.37
CA LYS A 215 14.54 -1.69 4.08
C LYS A 215 15.75 -2.62 4.23
N THR A 216 15.54 -3.89 4.60
CA THR A 216 16.60 -4.89 4.71
C THR A 216 17.36 -5.05 3.39
N ARG A 217 16.68 -5.01 2.24
CA ARG A 217 17.32 -5.01 0.92
C ARG A 217 18.09 -3.73 0.61
N GLU A 218 17.53 -2.57 0.96
CA GLU A 218 18.20 -1.27 0.79
C GLU A 218 19.49 -1.17 1.63
N GLU A 219 19.55 -1.85 2.78
CA GLU A 219 20.75 -2.01 3.62
C GLU A 219 21.78 -3.02 3.05
N GLY A 220 21.50 -3.63 1.90
CA GLY A 220 22.40 -4.55 1.22
C GLY A 220 22.34 -6.01 1.69
N ASN A 221 21.31 -6.38 2.46
CA ASN A 221 21.12 -7.77 2.87
C ASN A 221 20.36 -8.54 1.78
N ASP A 222 20.90 -9.71 1.41
CA ASP A 222 20.30 -10.60 0.41
C ASP A 222 19.38 -11.67 1.02
N LYS A 223 19.23 -11.72 2.34
CA LYS A 223 18.43 -12.71 3.07
C LYS A 223 17.68 -12.06 4.23
N ALA A 224 16.44 -12.50 4.42
CA ALA A 224 15.63 -12.09 5.56
C ALA A 224 14.81 -13.26 6.10
N LEU A 225 14.58 -13.29 7.40
CA LEU A 225 13.70 -14.25 8.07
C LEU A 225 12.44 -13.52 8.57
N VAL A 226 11.28 -13.94 8.07
CA VAL A 226 9.98 -13.42 8.53
C VAL A 226 9.33 -14.43 9.49
N VAL A 227 9.20 -14.04 10.75
CA VAL A 227 8.47 -14.83 11.75
C VAL A 227 7.10 -14.20 11.96
N ALA A 228 6.07 -14.92 11.57
CA ALA A 228 4.69 -14.42 11.64
C ALA A 228 3.72 -15.50 12.14
N ALA A 229 2.73 -15.08 12.94
CA ALA A 229 1.70 -15.97 13.45
C ALA A 229 0.87 -16.61 12.32
N THR A 230 0.20 -17.71 12.63
CA THR A 230 -0.78 -18.33 11.71
C THR A 230 -1.93 -17.36 11.45
N GLY A 231 -2.45 -17.34 10.23
CA GLY A 231 -3.59 -16.48 9.84
C GLY A 231 -3.24 -15.04 9.41
N ILE A 232 -1.98 -14.60 9.53
CA ILE A 232 -1.54 -13.29 9.01
C ILE A 232 -1.51 -13.25 7.47
N GLY A 233 -1.52 -14.40 6.81
CA GLY A 233 -1.42 -14.50 5.36
C GLY A 233 0.03 -14.41 4.88
N LYS A 234 0.93 -15.23 5.44
CA LYS A 234 2.34 -15.32 5.03
C LYS A 234 2.53 -15.53 3.53
N THR A 235 1.70 -16.37 2.93
CA THR A 235 1.73 -16.66 1.49
C THR A 235 1.40 -15.42 0.66
N TYR A 236 0.40 -14.64 1.08
CA TYR A 236 0.09 -13.34 0.46
C TYR A 236 1.22 -12.34 0.66
N LEU A 237 1.86 -12.32 1.84
CA LEU A 237 3.03 -11.47 2.08
C LEU A 237 4.14 -11.78 1.07
N ALA A 238 4.46 -13.06 0.87
CA ALA A 238 5.44 -13.49 -0.12
C ALA A 238 5.03 -13.08 -1.56
N ALA A 239 3.75 -13.23 -1.90
CA ALA A 239 3.22 -12.82 -3.19
C ALA A 239 3.34 -11.29 -3.40
N PHE A 240 3.08 -10.47 -2.37
CA PHE A 240 3.23 -9.01 -2.45
C PHE A 240 4.69 -8.61 -2.57
N ASP A 241 5.57 -9.15 -1.72
CA ASP A 241 7.01 -8.81 -1.72
C ASP A 241 7.69 -9.20 -3.03
N SER A 242 7.24 -10.29 -3.65
CA SER A 242 7.79 -10.77 -4.93
C SER A 242 7.33 -9.99 -6.17
N ARG A 243 6.46 -8.98 -6.04
CA ARG A 243 5.85 -8.27 -7.20
C ARG A 243 6.87 -7.61 -8.12
N GLU A 244 7.97 -7.12 -7.57
CA GLU A 244 8.99 -6.38 -8.32
C GLU A 244 10.02 -7.30 -8.99
N PHE A 245 9.98 -8.60 -8.67
CA PHE A 245 10.92 -9.58 -9.20
C PHE A 245 10.34 -10.30 -10.41
N ASN A 246 11.19 -10.64 -11.37
CA ASN A 246 10.78 -11.27 -12.62
C ASN A 246 10.69 -12.78 -12.50
N ARG A 247 11.69 -13.41 -11.86
CA ARG A 247 11.79 -14.85 -11.69
C ARG A 247 11.76 -15.24 -10.22
N VAL A 248 10.70 -15.94 -9.83
CA VAL A 248 10.42 -16.25 -8.42
C VAL A 248 10.33 -17.75 -8.22
N LEU A 249 11.04 -18.24 -7.21
CA LEU A 249 10.92 -19.60 -6.72
C LEU A 249 10.21 -19.60 -5.35
N PHE A 250 9.09 -20.28 -5.27
CA PHE A 250 8.39 -20.53 -4.00
C PHE A 250 8.55 -22.01 -3.61
N VAL A 251 9.18 -22.25 -2.48
CA VAL A 251 9.50 -23.62 -2.00
C VAL A 251 8.68 -23.94 -0.76
N ALA A 252 8.02 -25.08 -0.77
CA ALA A 252 7.32 -25.60 0.41
C ALA A 252 7.40 -27.14 0.49
N HIS A 253 7.11 -27.68 1.67
CA HIS A 253 7.16 -29.11 1.91
C HIS A 253 5.92 -29.85 1.38
N ARG A 254 4.73 -29.22 1.43
CA ARG A 254 3.45 -29.85 1.09
C ARG A 254 2.86 -29.28 -0.20
N GLU A 255 2.28 -30.16 -1.01
CA GLU A 255 1.63 -29.78 -2.26
C GLU A 255 0.45 -28.82 -2.06
N GLU A 256 -0.33 -29.00 -0.98
CA GLU A 256 -1.46 -28.13 -0.67
C GLU A 256 -1.02 -26.69 -0.46
N ILE A 257 0.15 -26.49 0.19
CA ILE A 257 0.74 -25.17 0.39
C ILE A 257 1.15 -24.56 -0.95
N LEU A 258 1.76 -25.35 -1.85
CA LEU A 258 2.15 -24.90 -3.18
C LEU A 258 0.95 -24.47 -4.03
N LYS A 259 -0.16 -25.25 -3.99
CA LYS A 259 -1.39 -24.90 -4.69
C LYS A 259 -2.04 -23.64 -4.12
N GLN A 260 -2.07 -23.47 -2.78
CA GLN A 260 -2.55 -22.25 -2.14
C GLN A 260 -1.66 -21.03 -2.47
N ALA A 261 -0.35 -21.25 -2.55
CA ALA A 261 0.60 -20.20 -2.94
C ALA A 261 0.36 -19.77 -4.39
N TYR A 262 0.18 -20.71 -5.30
CA TYR A 262 -0.16 -20.43 -6.70
C TYR A 262 -1.38 -19.51 -6.81
N GLU A 263 -2.50 -19.84 -6.14
CA GLU A 263 -3.70 -19.00 -6.14
C GLU A 263 -3.46 -17.63 -5.49
N SER A 264 -2.68 -17.56 -4.42
CA SER A 264 -2.35 -16.29 -3.77
C SER A 264 -1.52 -15.38 -4.68
N PHE A 265 -0.53 -15.92 -5.38
CA PHE A 265 0.29 -15.19 -6.35
C PHE A 265 -0.52 -14.76 -7.55
N LYS A 266 -1.42 -15.61 -8.07
CA LYS A 266 -2.36 -15.29 -9.13
C LYS A 266 -3.21 -14.08 -8.74
N ASN A 267 -3.82 -14.11 -7.56
CA ASN A 267 -4.66 -13.02 -7.05
C ASN A 267 -3.91 -11.69 -6.90
N VAL A 268 -2.66 -11.73 -6.44
CA VAL A 268 -1.84 -10.54 -6.21
C VAL A 268 -1.31 -9.93 -7.51
N ARG A 269 -1.13 -10.74 -8.56
CA ARG A 269 -0.55 -10.29 -9.85
C ARG A 269 -1.59 -10.00 -10.94
N LEU A 270 -2.89 -10.11 -10.64
CA LEU A 270 -4.00 -9.82 -11.55
C LEU A 270 -3.95 -8.42 -12.17
N ASP A 271 -3.46 -7.43 -11.43
CA ASP A 271 -3.35 -6.05 -11.88
C ASP A 271 -2.27 -5.83 -12.95
N LYS A 272 -1.16 -6.58 -12.89
CA LYS A 272 -0.12 -6.51 -13.94
C LYS A 272 -0.65 -6.99 -15.29
N LEU A 273 -1.51 -8.01 -15.27
CA LEU A 273 -2.14 -8.57 -16.49
C LEU A 273 -3.15 -7.60 -17.11
N LYS A 274 -3.96 -6.93 -16.29
CA LYS A 274 -4.97 -5.99 -16.80
C LYS A 274 -4.36 -4.69 -17.35
N LYS A 275 -3.19 -4.27 -16.88
CA LYS A 275 -2.44 -3.20 -17.55
C LYS A 275 -2.06 -3.58 -18.99
N HIS A 276 -1.71 -4.83 -19.22
CA HIS A 276 -1.39 -5.32 -20.58
C HIS A 276 -2.63 -5.49 -21.46
N GLU A 277 -3.76 -5.97 -20.91
CA GLU A 277 -5.04 -6.02 -21.65
C GLU A 277 -5.53 -4.63 -22.05
N ASN A 278 -5.45 -3.63 -21.14
CA ASN A 278 -5.81 -2.24 -21.48
C ASN A 278 -4.88 -1.62 -22.52
N ILE A 279 -3.62 -2.01 -22.58
CA ILE A 279 -2.70 -1.57 -23.64
C ILE A 279 -3.04 -2.29 -24.95
N ALA A 280 -3.31 -3.59 -24.91
CA ALA A 280 -3.71 -4.35 -26.09
C ALA A 280 -5.06 -3.87 -26.65
N THR A 281 -6.04 -3.56 -25.80
CA THR A 281 -7.33 -3.00 -26.18
C THR A 281 -7.21 -1.59 -26.73
N LYS A 282 -6.39 -0.73 -26.12
CA LYS A 282 -6.11 0.63 -26.64
C LYS A 282 -5.33 0.60 -27.95
N VAL A 283 -4.41 -0.34 -28.13
CA VAL A 283 -3.71 -0.53 -29.40
C VAL A 283 -4.67 -1.08 -30.45
N ALA A 284 -5.56 -2.01 -30.11
CA ALA A 284 -6.61 -2.51 -31.03
C ALA A 284 -7.62 -1.40 -31.40
N GLU A 285 -8.03 -0.56 -30.47
CA GLU A 285 -8.92 0.59 -30.73
C GLU A 285 -8.25 1.69 -31.54
N SER A 286 -6.94 1.96 -31.35
CA SER A 286 -6.19 2.91 -32.15
C SER A 286 -5.94 2.42 -33.59
N VAL A 287 -5.84 1.11 -33.79
CA VAL A 287 -5.69 0.49 -35.12
C VAL A 287 -7.00 0.48 -35.90
N THR A 288 -8.17 0.52 -35.23
CA THR A 288 -9.47 0.60 -35.89
C THR A 288 -9.87 2.01 -36.29
N THR A 289 -9.22 3.06 -35.80
CA THR A 289 -9.52 4.46 -36.15
C THR A 289 -8.62 5.06 -37.23
N GLU A 290 -7.50 4.42 -37.55
CA GLU A 290 -6.63 4.83 -38.67
C GLU A 290 -6.60 3.73 -39.74
N LYS A 291 -7.52 3.82 -40.68
CA LYS A 291 -7.35 3.16 -41.99
C LYS A 291 -6.27 3.93 -42.74
N GLU A 292 -5.05 3.44 -42.71
CA GLU A 292 -4.11 3.39 -43.82
C GLU A 292 -2.73 2.93 -43.35
N ASN A 293 -2.33 1.71 -43.82
CA ASN A 293 -0.97 1.23 -44.00
C ASN A 293 0.00 1.21 -42.80
N TYR A 294 -0.11 0.18 -41.94
CA TYR A 294 1.07 -0.53 -41.41
C TYR A 294 0.65 -1.91 -40.89
N SER A 295 1.08 -2.96 -41.53
CA SER A 295 0.94 -4.34 -41.05
C SER A 295 1.91 -4.56 -39.91
N VAL A 296 1.46 -4.45 -38.65
CA VAL A 296 2.16 -5.01 -37.50
C VAL A 296 2.06 -6.53 -37.61
N GLY A 297 3.22 -7.17 -37.73
CA GLY A 297 3.30 -8.58 -38.02
C GLY A 297 2.68 -9.43 -36.92
N THR A 298 1.79 -10.31 -37.34
CA THR A 298 1.14 -11.38 -36.54
C THR A 298 2.14 -12.25 -35.74
N LYS A 299 3.43 -12.21 -36.06
CA LYS A 299 4.50 -12.95 -35.34
C LYS A 299 4.80 -12.43 -33.94
N ASP A 300 4.61 -11.15 -33.66
CA ASP A 300 4.90 -10.58 -32.33
C ASP A 300 3.75 -10.86 -31.34
N LEU A 301 2.51 -10.96 -31.82
CA LEU A 301 1.37 -11.38 -31.00
C LEU A 301 1.45 -12.87 -30.63
N ASP A 302 1.91 -13.73 -31.54
CA ASP A 302 2.09 -15.16 -31.30
C ASP A 302 3.22 -15.48 -30.31
N LEU A 303 4.25 -14.62 -30.23
CA LEU A 303 5.34 -14.76 -29.27
C LEU A 303 4.90 -14.38 -27.85
N VAL A 304 4.01 -13.41 -27.70
CA VAL A 304 3.46 -13.00 -26.41
C VAL A 304 2.46 -14.01 -25.89
N THR A 305 1.59 -14.57 -26.76
CA THR A 305 0.57 -15.55 -26.37
C THR A 305 1.14 -16.92 -26.02
N LYS A 306 2.28 -17.32 -26.59
CA LYS A 306 2.94 -18.61 -26.28
C LYS A 306 3.61 -18.65 -24.91
N LYS A 307 3.89 -17.48 -24.29
CA LYS A 307 4.59 -17.39 -23.01
C LYS A 307 3.67 -17.58 -21.79
N TYR A 308 2.37 -17.49 -21.98
CA TYR A 308 1.40 -17.56 -20.89
C TYR A 308 0.57 -18.84 -20.93
N ASN A 309 0.22 -19.39 -19.77
CA ASN A 309 -0.72 -20.51 -19.67
C ASN A 309 -2.12 -20.12 -20.20
N GLU A 310 -3.02 -21.07 -20.39
CA GLU A 310 -4.43 -20.83 -20.75
C GLU A 310 -5.10 -19.76 -19.87
N ASP A 311 -4.63 -19.62 -18.61
CA ASP A 311 -5.05 -18.59 -17.66
C ASP A 311 -4.28 -17.24 -17.79
N GLY A 312 -3.36 -17.08 -18.75
CA GLY A 312 -2.59 -15.86 -18.97
C GLY A 312 -1.41 -15.62 -18.01
N TYR A 313 -0.96 -16.64 -17.25
CA TYR A 313 0.14 -16.53 -16.30
C TYR A 313 1.34 -17.40 -16.69
N ASN A 314 2.54 -16.86 -16.57
CA ASN A 314 3.78 -17.64 -16.71
C ASN A 314 4.19 -18.24 -15.36
N MET A 315 3.34 -19.10 -14.81
CA MET A 315 3.49 -19.74 -13.50
C MET A 315 3.33 -21.25 -13.65
N GLY A 316 4.13 -22.02 -12.92
CA GLY A 316 4.09 -23.48 -13.01
C GLY A 316 4.53 -24.19 -11.74
N PHE A 317 4.44 -25.53 -11.78
CA PHE A 317 4.78 -26.37 -10.64
C PHE A 317 6.01 -27.21 -10.93
N PHE A 318 6.86 -27.39 -9.90
CA PHE A 318 7.98 -28.30 -9.90
C PHE A 318 7.83 -29.31 -8.74
N MET A 319 6.93 -30.26 -8.90
CA MET A 319 6.60 -31.25 -7.90
C MET A 319 6.16 -32.57 -8.57
N ASN A 320 6.42 -33.70 -7.91
CA ASN A 320 6.08 -35.03 -8.42
C ASN A 320 6.52 -35.28 -9.86
N SER A 321 5.59 -35.54 -10.77
CA SER A 321 5.82 -35.72 -12.21
C SER A 321 5.83 -34.41 -13.00
N ILE A 322 5.37 -33.30 -12.43
CA ILE A 322 5.32 -32.00 -13.07
C ILE A 322 6.69 -31.34 -12.90
N LYS A 323 7.28 -30.86 -14.01
CA LYS A 323 8.61 -30.29 -14.06
C LYS A 323 8.67 -29.03 -14.91
N ASP A 324 7.85 -28.04 -14.54
CA ASP A 324 7.81 -26.73 -15.21
C ASP A 324 9.06 -25.91 -14.81
N ASN A 325 10.10 -25.95 -15.63
CA ASN A 325 11.37 -25.26 -15.40
C ASN A 325 11.55 -24.02 -16.30
N ASP A 326 10.61 -23.76 -17.19
CA ASP A 326 10.63 -22.63 -18.12
C ASP A 326 9.77 -21.43 -17.67
N LYS A 327 9.16 -21.52 -16.49
CA LYS A 327 8.22 -20.52 -15.98
C LYS A 327 8.94 -19.42 -15.18
N ASP A 328 8.36 -18.20 -15.25
CA ASP A 328 8.87 -17.06 -14.48
C ASP A 328 8.62 -17.23 -12.97
N ILE A 329 7.53 -17.90 -12.60
CA ILE A 329 7.22 -18.23 -11.20
C ILE A 329 7.05 -19.73 -11.07
N VAL A 330 7.90 -20.33 -10.25
CA VAL A 330 7.91 -21.79 -10.04
C VAL A 330 7.55 -22.10 -8.59
N PHE A 331 6.55 -22.95 -8.40
CA PHE A 331 6.16 -23.48 -7.09
C PHE A 331 6.71 -24.89 -6.94
N ALA A 332 7.73 -25.05 -6.12
CA ALA A 332 8.49 -26.29 -6.04
C ALA A 332 8.39 -26.98 -4.69
N SER A 333 8.29 -28.31 -4.70
CA SER A 333 8.43 -29.07 -3.46
C SER A 333 9.90 -29.29 -3.13
N VAL A 334 10.21 -29.20 -1.81
CA VAL A 334 11.55 -29.53 -1.28
C VAL A 334 12.03 -30.88 -1.78
N GLN A 335 11.15 -31.89 -1.77
CA GLN A 335 11.49 -33.26 -2.20
C GLN A 335 11.83 -33.36 -3.68
N SER A 336 11.27 -32.49 -4.51
CA SER A 336 11.58 -32.46 -5.95
C SER A 336 12.88 -31.71 -6.22
N LEU A 337 13.09 -30.55 -5.56
CA LEU A 337 14.33 -29.78 -5.73
C LEU A 337 15.56 -30.45 -5.11
N GLY A 338 15.40 -31.15 -3.96
CA GLY A 338 16.49 -31.78 -3.25
C GLY A 338 17.06 -33.03 -3.93
N LYS A 339 16.61 -33.39 -5.13
CA LYS A 339 17.22 -34.45 -5.93
C LYS A 339 18.41 -33.86 -6.70
N ASP A 340 19.53 -34.56 -6.69
CA ASP A 340 20.83 -34.12 -7.23
C ASP A 340 20.82 -33.68 -8.70
N ASN A 341 19.74 -33.94 -9.43
CA ASN A 341 19.65 -33.73 -10.88
C ASN A 341 18.96 -32.42 -11.28
N TYR A 342 18.52 -31.58 -10.36
CA TYR A 342 17.69 -30.42 -10.71
C TYR A 342 18.29 -29.05 -10.36
N LEU A 343 19.08 -28.97 -9.30
CA LEU A 343 19.81 -27.74 -8.95
C LEU A 343 21.17 -27.74 -9.64
N ASN A 344 21.19 -27.57 -10.95
CA ASN A 344 22.35 -27.53 -11.79
C ASN A 344 22.14 -26.57 -12.97
N GLU A 345 23.21 -26.35 -13.75
CA GLU A 345 23.23 -25.39 -14.86
C GLU A 345 22.25 -25.76 -16.00
N ASP A 346 21.89 -27.03 -16.13
CA ASP A 346 20.97 -27.49 -17.21
C ASP A 346 19.50 -27.26 -16.86
N TYR A 347 19.13 -27.25 -15.56
CA TYR A 347 17.75 -27.10 -15.09
C TYR A 347 17.46 -25.73 -14.50
N PHE A 348 18.18 -25.38 -13.45
CA PHE A 348 18.09 -24.09 -12.78
C PHE A 348 19.51 -23.58 -12.54
N PRO A 349 20.06 -22.80 -13.45
CA PRO A 349 21.32 -22.09 -13.26
C PRO A 349 21.31 -21.29 -11.96
N ARG A 350 22.49 -21.04 -11.41
CA ARG A 350 22.64 -20.43 -10.08
C ARG A 350 21.97 -19.05 -9.94
N ASP A 351 21.84 -18.33 -11.03
CA ASP A 351 21.25 -17.00 -11.16
C ASP A 351 19.87 -17.02 -11.85
N TYR A 352 19.23 -18.20 -11.96
CA TYR A 352 17.94 -18.35 -12.64
C TYR A 352 16.81 -17.56 -11.95
N PHE A 353 16.77 -17.61 -10.61
CA PHE A 353 15.76 -16.91 -9.81
C PHE A 353 16.36 -15.67 -9.16
N ASP A 354 15.68 -14.54 -9.30
CA ASP A 354 16.03 -13.28 -8.65
C ASP A 354 15.33 -13.09 -7.28
N TYR A 355 14.38 -13.98 -6.95
CA TYR A 355 13.70 -14.00 -5.65
C TYR A 355 13.31 -15.43 -5.25
N ILE A 356 13.70 -15.83 -4.03
CA ILE A 356 13.41 -17.17 -3.50
C ILE A 356 12.69 -17.07 -2.15
N VAL A 357 11.55 -17.76 -2.03
CA VAL A 357 10.79 -17.91 -0.78
C VAL A 357 10.85 -19.34 -0.33
N VAL A 358 11.21 -19.57 0.92
CA VAL A 358 11.12 -20.87 1.56
C VAL A 358 10.08 -20.78 2.68
N ASP A 359 8.91 -21.38 2.47
CA ASP A 359 7.85 -21.43 3.46
C ASP A 359 8.11 -22.55 4.49
N GLU A 360 7.65 -22.33 5.74
CA GLU A 360 7.88 -23.24 6.86
C GLU A 360 9.35 -23.62 7.08
N PHE A 361 10.25 -22.65 6.94
CA PHE A 361 11.71 -22.86 7.06
C PHE A 361 12.15 -23.53 8.36
N HIS A 362 11.32 -23.55 9.40
CA HIS A 362 11.60 -24.26 10.65
C HIS A 362 11.71 -25.80 10.45
N HIS A 363 11.23 -26.33 9.34
CA HIS A 363 11.46 -27.72 8.94
C HIS A 363 12.83 -27.93 8.25
N ALA A 364 13.59 -26.89 7.97
CA ALA A 364 14.89 -26.94 7.27
C ALA A 364 16.02 -27.61 8.08
N VAL A 365 15.76 -28.06 9.30
CA VAL A 365 16.70 -28.87 10.11
C VAL A 365 16.86 -30.29 9.53
N CYS A 366 16.03 -30.70 8.59
CA CYS A 366 16.11 -31.97 7.89
C CYS A 366 17.11 -31.89 6.74
N LYS A 367 17.89 -32.97 6.51
CA LYS A 367 18.96 -33.06 5.48
C LYS A 367 18.55 -32.73 4.03
N ASN A 368 17.29 -32.44 3.75
CA ASN A 368 16.75 -32.21 2.40
C ASN A 368 16.35 -30.74 2.13
N TYR A 369 16.74 -29.80 2.99
CA TYR A 369 16.55 -28.36 2.76
C TYR A 369 17.86 -27.71 2.35
#